data_6685befbadda9093ba9246de13003d27
#
_entry.id   6685befbadda9093ba9246de13003d27
#
_cell.length_a   1.000
_cell.length_b   1.000
_cell.length_c   1.000
_cell.angle_alpha   90.00
_cell.angle_beta   90.00
_cell.angle_gamma   90.00
#
_symmetry.space_group_name_H-M   'P 1'
#
loop_
_entity.id
_entity.type
_entity.pdbx_description
1 polymer ?
#
loop_
_entity_poly.entity_id
_entity_poly.type
_entity_poly.pdbx_seq_one_letter_code
_entity_poly.pdbx_strand_id
1 'polypeptide(L)'
;MKVMVGGTFDPLHDGHRKLIERSFTIAGDGGEVVIGLSGDVFANRKSHPIRPFEERKADLVAFIESLTAKTNSTAVWRIEELHDKYGSTLDTDFDAIVVSEETFPTAVEINKLRKDFVIAEMASRANN
;
A
#
# COMPACT_ATOMS: atom_id res chain seq x y z
N MET A 1 -5.31 2.90 -13.95
CA MET A 1 -4.19 2.00 -13.61
C MET A 1 -4.53 1.17 -12.39
N LYS A 2 -3.97 0.00 -12.30
CA LYS A 2 -4.03 -0.82 -11.10
C LYS A 2 -2.73 -0.62 -10.31
N VAL A 3 -2.86 -0.14 -9.08
CA VAL A 3 -1.74 0.28 -8.25
C VAL A 3 -1.73 -0.52 -6.95
N MET A 4 -0.56 -0.94 -6.52
CA MET A 4 -0.37 -1.63 -5.25
C MET A 4 0.43 -0.76 -4.29
N VAL A 5 0.08 -0.86 -3.02
CA VAL A 5 0.78 -0.19 -1.92
C VAL A 5 0.66 -1.08 -0.69
N GLY A 6 1.69 -1.15 0.11
CA GLY A 6 1.64 -2.05 1.27
C GLY A 6 2.38 -1.50 2.47
N GLY A 7 2.06 -2.03 3.64
CA GLY A 7 2.70 -1.66 4.87
C GLY A 7 2.03 -2.25 6.10
N THR A 8 2.56 -1.91 7.26
CA THR A 8 1.99 -2.32 8.54
C THR A 8 0.97 -1.29 9.04
N PHE A 9 1.18 -0.01 8.71
CA PHE A 9 0.28 1.10 9.04
C PHE A 9 -0.10 1.14 10.53
N ASP A 10 0.90 1.08 11.39
CA ASP A 10 0.68 1.15 12.84
C ASP A 10 1.75 2.01 13.51
N PRO A 11 1.40 3.23 13.90
CA PRO A 11 0.13 3.90 13.62
C PRO A 11 0.05 4.42 12.19
N LEU A 12 -1.15 4.79 11.79
CA LEU A 12 -1.36 5.44 10.49
C LEU A 12 -0.94 6.91 10.63
N HIS A 13 0.25 7.25 10.16
CA HIS A 13 0.79 8.61 10.26
C HIS A 13 0.82 9.32 8.91
N ASP A 14 1.29 10.56 8.90
CA ASP A 14 1.26 11.41 7.70
C ASP A 14 2.00 10.81 6.50
N GLY A 15 3.11 10.13 6.75
CA GLY A 15 3.84 9.44 5.68
C GLY A 15 2.99 8.35 5.02
N HIS A 16 2.28 7.59 5.82
CA HIS A 16 1.36 6.55 5.34
C HIS A 16 0.20 7.16 4.56
N ARG A 17 -0.36 8.27 5.08
CA ARG A 17 -1.46 8.95 4.41
C ARG A 17 -1.04 9.44 3.03
N LYS A 18 0.14 10.04 2.91
CA LYS A 18 0.68 10.49 1.63
C LYS A 18 0.92 9.34 0.67
N LEU A 19 1.40 8.22 1.17
CA LEU A 19 1.61 7.02 0.38
C LEU A 19 0.30 6.54 -0.25
N ILE A 20 -0.76 6.49 0.54
CA ILE A 20 -2.09 6.07 0.08
C ILE A 20 -2.68 7.10 -0.87
N GLU A 21 -2.59 8.38 -0.54
CA GLU A 21 -3.08 9.47 -1.41
C GLU A 21 -2.40 9.40 -2.78
N ARG A 22 -1.10 9.19 -2.81
CA ARG A 22 -0.34 9.06 -4.05
C ARG A 22 -0.83 7.87 -4.86
N SER A 23 -1.13 6.76 -4.20
CA SER A 23 -1.64 5.56 -4.86
C SER A 23 -2.96 5.83 -5.58
N PHE A 24 -3.88 6.56 -4.93
CA PHE A 24 -5.14 6.92 -5.57
C PHE A 24 -4.95 7.91 -6.71
N THR A 25 -4.02 8.85 -6.56
CA THR A 25 -3.70 9.80 -7.63
C THR A 25 -3.17 9.08 -8.87
N ILE A 26 -2.26 8.14 -8.69
CA ILE A 26 -1.67 7.37 -9.79
C ILE A 26 -2.72 6.47 -10.45
N ALA A 27 -3.56 5.82 -9.65
CA ALA A 27 -4.61 4.94 -10.17
C ALA A 27 -5.58 5.70 -11.08
N GLY A 28 -5.95 6.90 -10.67
CA GLY A 28 -6.84 7.75 -11.44
C GLY A 28 -8.29 7.29 -11.41
N ASP A 29 -9.14 8.01 -12.10
CA ASP A 29 -10.56 7.68 -12.20
C ASP A 29 -10.75 6.33 -12.88
N GLY A 30 -11.58 5.49 -12.26
CA GLY A 30 -11.83 4.15 -12.77
C GLY A 30 -10.70 3.16 -12.55
N GLY A 31 -9.61 3.60 -11.90
CA GLY A 31 -8.49 2.71 -11.57
C GLY A 31 -8.78 1.81 -10.38
N GLU A 32 -7.76 1.08 -9.98
CA GLU A 32 -7.86 0.17 -8.83
C GLU A 32 -6.64 0.34 -7.92
N VAL A 33 -6.89 0.37 -6.59
CA VAL A 33 -5.83 0.43 -5.59
C VAL A 33 -5.95 -0.80 -4.69
N VAL A 34 -4.88 -1.57 -4.60
CA VAL A 34 -4.80 -2.71 -3.70
C VAL A 34 -3.85 -2.35 -2.56
N ILE A 35 -4.37 -2.32 -1.35
CA ILE A 35 -3.59 -1.96 -0.17
C ILE A 35 -3.25 -3.24 0.58
N GLY A 36 -1.97 -3.59 0.59
CA GLY A 36 -1.49 -4.73 1.37
C GLY A 36 -1.26 -4.32 2.81
N LEU A 37 -1.94 -4.98 3.74
CA LEU A 37 -1.82 -4.73 5.17
C LEU A 37 -1.21 -5.96 5.83
N SER A 38 -0.07 -5.78 6.49
CA SER A 38 0.66 -6.88 7.12
C SER A 38 -0.22 -7.62 8.12
N GLY A 39 -0.31 -8.94 7.98
CA GLY A 39 -0.97 -9.80 8.95
C GLY A 39 -0.20 -9.82 10.27
N ASP A 40 -0.82 -10.30 11.34
CA ASP A 40 -0.23 -10.23 12.68
C ASP A 40 1.10 -10.98 12.80
N VAL A 41 1.20 -12.16 12.23
CA VAL A 41 2.43 -12.94 12.29
C VAL A 41 3.58 -12.23 11.57
N PHE A 42 3.29 -11.69 10.39
CA PHE A 42 4.29 -10.98 9.61
C PHE A 42 4.67 -9.65 10.28
N ALA A 43 3.71 -8.91 10.80
CA ALA A 43 3.94 -7.65 11.48
C ALA A 43 4.74 -7.83 12.77
N ASN A 44 4.51 -8.90 13.50
CA ASN A 44 5.19 -9.16 14.77
C ASN A 44 6.66 -9.54 14.64
N ARG A 45 7.20 -9.58 13.44
CA ARG A 45 8.65 -9.68 13.22
C ARG A 45 9.37 -8.36 13.47
N LYS A 46 8.62 -7.29 13.66
CA LYS A 46 9.19 -5.98 13.97
C LYS A 46 9.62 -5.91 15.44
N SER A 47 10.50 -4.97 15.74
CA SER A 47 11.12 -4.83 17.07
C SER A 47 10.19 -4.27 18.14
N HIS A 48 9.01 -3.79 17.78
CA HIS A 48 8.05 -3.20 18.72
C HIS A 48 6.68 -3.82 18.55
N PRO A 49 5.84 -3.77 19.60
CA PRO A 49 4.49 -4.33 19.54
C PRO A 49 3.65 -3.64 18.47
N ILE A 50 2.87 -4.45 17.77
CA ILE A 50 1.98 -3.97 16.70
C ILE A 50 0.55 -4.31 17.10
N ARG A 51 -0.38 -3.37 16.91
CA ARG A 51 -1.79 -3.61 17.20
C ARG A 51 -2.35 -4.71 16.30
N PRO A 52 -3.41 -5.41 16.72
CA PRO A 52 -4.03 -6.46 15.93
C PRO A 52 -4.46 -5.99 14.54
N PHE A 53 -4.44 -6.89 13.59
CA PHE A 53 -4.78 -6.63 12.19
C PHE A 53 -6.13 -5.92 12.06
N GLU A 54 -7.17 -6.39 12.76
CA GLU A 54 -8.51 -5.82 12.62
C GLU A 54 -8.58 -4.36 13.06
N GLU A 55 -7.81 -3.98 14.09
CA GLU A 55 -7.76 -2.58 14.52
C GLU A 55 -7.03 -1.71 13.50
N ARG A 56 -5.92 -2.19 12.96
CA ARG A 56 -5.18 -1.47 11.94
C ARG A 56 -6.00 -1.34 10.65
N LYS A 57 -6.73 -2.39 10.31
CA LYS A 57 -7.62 -2.38 9.15
C LYS A 57 -8.74 -1.36 9.31
N ALA A 58 -9.34 -1.28 10.50
CA ALA A 58 -10.42 -0.33 10.77
C ALA A 58 -9.94 1.12 10.57
N ASP A 59 -8.77 1.46 11.08
CA ASP A 59 -8.19 2.79 10.92
C ASP A 59 -7.92 3.09 9.44
N LEU A 60 -7.39 2.13 8.73
CA LEU A 60 -7.07 2.26 7.32
C LEU A 60 -8.33 2.46 6.48
N VAL A 61 -9.37 1.66 6.73
CA VAL A 61 -10.66 1.79 6.03
C VAL A 61 -11.25 3.17 6.27
N ALA A 62 -11.27 3.63 7.52
CA ALA A 62 -11.81 4.95 7.86
C ALA A 62 -11.08 6.06 7.10
N PHE A 63 -9.77 5.98 7.03
CA PHE A 63 -8.98 6.96 6.29
C PHE A 63 -9.29 6.93 4.80
N ILE A 64 -9.34 5.75 4.20
CA ILE A 64 -9.60 5.61 2.75
C ILE A 64 -10.99 6.10 2.40
N GLU A 65 -12.00 5.77 3.21
CA GLU A 65 -13.37 6.23 2.99
C GLU A 65 -13.44 7.76 3.03
N SER A 66 -12.77 8.38 3.99
CA SER A 66 -12.69 9.83 4.11
C SER A 66 -11.97 10.43 2.89
N LEU A 67 -10.86 9.84 2.47
CA LEU A 67 -10.08 10.31 1.34
C LEU A 67 -10.87 10.25 0.03
N THR A 68 -11.53 9.12 -0.24
CA THR A 68 -12.29 8.95 -1.49
C THR A 68 -13.49 9.86 -1.54
N ALA A 69 -14.16 10.09 -0.41
CA ALA A 69 -15.28 11.05 -0.33
C ALA A 69 -14.79 12.47 -0.59
N LYS A 70 -13.67 12.85 0.03
CA LYS A 70 -13.13 14.20 -0.10
C LYS A 70 -12.65 14.51 -1.50
N THR A 71 -12.07 13.54 -2.19
CA THR A 71 -11.49 13.73 -3.52
C THR A 71 -12.44 13.32 -4.65
N ASN A 72 -13.63 12.81 -4.31
CA ASN A 72 -14.59 12.27 -5.30
C ASN A 72 -13.94 11.20 -6.18
N SER A 73 -13.08 10.37 -5.60
CA SER A 73 -12.39 9.32 -6.35
C SER A 73 -13.37 8.25 -6.81
N THR A 74 -13.23 7.82 -8.05
CA THR A 74 -14.01 6.72 -8.62
C THR A 74 -13.18 5.43 -8.68
N ALA A 75 -11.96 5.45 -8.13
CA ALA A 75 -11.13 4.25 -8.08
C ALA A 75 -11.73 3.19 -7.18
N VAL A 76 -11.64 1.95 -7.60
CA VAL A 76 -12.03 0.80 -6.78
C VAL A 76 -10.85 0.46 -5.89
N TRP A 77 -11.11 0.04 -4.66
CA TRP A 77 -10.01 -0.32 -3.75
C TRP A 77 -10.39 -1.52 -2.89
N ARG A 78 -9.35 -2.24 -2.47
CA ARG A 78 -9.50 -3.35 -1.52
C ARG A 78 -8.26 -3.48 -0.67
N ILE A 79 -8.41 -4.13 0.49
CA ILE A 79 -7.31 -4.42 1.41
C ILE A 79 -7.01 -5.91 1.33
N GLU A 80 -5.73 -6.23 1.15
CA GLU A 80 -5.21 -7.59 1.10
C GLU A 80 -4.36 -7.83 2.35
N GLU A 81 -4.58 -8.94 3.04
CA GLU A 81 -3.74 -9.29 4.18
C GLU A 81 -2.42 -9.87 3.67
N LEU A 82 -1.30 -9.29 4.14
CA LEU A 82 0.03 -9.74 3.74
C LEU A 82 0.58 -10.75 4.74
N HIS A 83 1.00 -11.91 4.24
CA HIS A 83 1.65 -12.94 5.03
C HIS A 83 3.16 -12.96 4.78
N ASP A 84 3.62 -12.27 3.75
CA ASP A 84 5.02 -12.06 3.43
C ASP A 84 5.19 -10.70 2.74
N LYS A 85 6.44 -10.34 2.41
CA LYS A 85 6.73 -9.02 1.83
C LYS A 85 6.24 -8.84 0.40
N TYR A 86 5.89 -9.91 -0.30
CA TYR A 86 5.46 -9.82 -1.69
C TYR A 86 3.95 -9.73 -1.84
N GLY A 87 3.19 -10.36 -0.92
CA GLY A 87 1.75 -10.48 -1.08
C GLY A 87 1.43 -11.12 -2.44
N SER A 88 0.53 -10.51 -3.18
CA SER A 88 0.13 -11.01 -4.50
C SER A 88 0.94 -10.37 -5.66
N THR A 89 2.02 -9.62 -5.36
CA THR A 89 2.74 -8.87 -6.39
C THR A 89 3.41 -9.75 -7.46
N LEU A 90 3.69 -11.01 -7.15
CA LEU A 90 4.32 -11.92 -8.10
C LEU A 90 3.31 -12.67 -8.97
N ASP A 91 2.05 -12.72 -8.54
CA ASP A 91 1.01 -13.54 -9.18
C ASP A 91 -0.11 -12.71 -9.82
N THR A 92 -0.17 -11.42 -9.55
CA THR A 92 -1.24 -10.55 -10.00
C THR A 92 -0.72 -9.51 -10.98
N ASP A 93 -1.47 -9.23 -12.02
CA ASP A 93 -1.14 -8.16 -12.95
C ASP A 93 -1.46 -6.82 -12.29
N PHE A 94 -0.53 -5.88 -12.36
CA PHE A 94 -0.73 -4.50 -11.91
C PHE A 94 0.27 -3.59 -12.62
N ASP A 95 0.00 -2.29 -12.60
CA ASP A 95 0.75 -1.32 -13.40
C ASP A 95 1.86 -0.62 -12.62
N ALA A 96 1.62 -0.36 -11.35
CA ALA A 96 2.57 0.39 -10.53
C ALA A 96 2.49 -0.04 -9.07
N ILE A 97 3.61 0.14 -8.36
CA ILE A 97 3.67 -0.04 -6.92
C ILE A 97 4.17 1.26 -6.31
N VAL A 98 3.48 1.73 -5.27
CA VAL A 98 3.87 2.94 -4.55
C VAL A 98 4.62 2.52 -3.30
N VAL A 99 5.80 3.08 -3.12
CA VAL A 99 6.71 2.69 -2.04
C VAL A 99 7.26 3.91 -1.32
N SER A 100 7.69 3.68 -0.08
CA SER A 100 8.53 4.62 0.67
C SER A 100 9.99 4.21 0.48
N GLU A 101 10.90 5.02 1.03
CA GLU A 101 12.33 4.67 1.01
C GLU A 101 12.56 3.31 1.65
N GLU A 102 11.82 3.00 2.72
CA GLU A 102 11.96 1.74 3.46
C GLU A 102 11.56 0.54 2.60
N THR A 103 10.54 0.67 1.78
CA THR A 103 10.01 -0.45 0.98
C THR A 103 10.50 -0.46 -0.47
N PHE A 104 11.25 0.55 -0.90
CA PHE A 104 11.78 0.60 -2.25
C PHE A 104 12.61 -0.63 -2.63
N PRO A 105 13.49 -1.16 -1.76
CA PRO A 105 14.24 -2.38 -2.08
C PRO A 105 13.36 -3.57 -2.41
N THR A 106 12.21 -3.68 -1.77
CA THR A 106 11.24 -4.75 -2.07
C THR A 106 10.68 -4.59 -3.49
N ALA A 107 10.39 -3.36 -3.92
CA ALA A 107 9.91 -3.11 -5.26
C ALA A 107 10.95 -3.50 -6.33
N VAL A 108 12.22 -3.22 -6.06
CA VAL A 108 13.32 -3.62 -6.96
C VAL A 108 13.37 -5.15 -7.05
N GLU A 109 13.24 -5.84 -5.91
CA GLU A 109 13.25 -7.29 -5.87
C GLU A 109 12.06 -7.89 -6.63
N ILE A 110 10.87 -7.31 -6.47
CA ILE A 110 9.68 -7.73 -7.20
C ILE A 110 9.93 -7.67 -8.71
N ASN A 111 10.49 -6.57 -9.19
CA ASN A 111 10.78 -6.42 -10.62
C ASN A 111 11.82 -7.40 -11.14
N LYS A 112 12.70 -7.90 -10.27
CA LYS A 112 13.65 -8.95 -10.66
C LYS A 112 12.98 -10.31 -10.79
N LEU A 113 11.90 -10.55 -10.04
CA LEU A 113 11.22 -11.83 -10.00
C LEU A 113 10.06 -11.93 -10.99
N ARG A 114 9.49 -10.79 -11.40
CA ARG A 114 8.39 -10.76 -12.35
C ARG A 114 8.91 -10.94 -13.77
N LYS A 115 8.03 -11.44 -14.64
CA LYS A 115 8.33 -11.53 -16.08
C LYS A 115 8.21 -10.19 -16.79
N ASP A 116 7.40 -9.29 -16.24
CA ASP A 116 7.18 -7.95 -16.76
C ASP A 116 7.51 -6.94 -15.66
N PHE A 117 7.88 -5.75 -16.06
CA PHE A 117 8.18 -4.69 -15.11
C PHE A 117 6.93 -3.94 -14.71
N VAL A 118 6.90 -3.48 -13.45
CA VAL A 118 5.92 -2.52 -12.97
C VAL A 118 6.65 -1.25 -12.59
N ILE A 119 5.95 -0.14 -12.69
CA ILE A 119 6.52 1.15 -12.31
C ILE A 119 6.58 1.22 -10.79
N ALA A 120 7.78 1.51 -10.25
CA ALA A 120 7.94 1.75 -8.83
C ALA A 120 7.92 3.26 -8.62
N GLU A 121 6.88 3.74 -7.97
CA GLU A 121 6.70 5.16 -7.70
C GLU A 121 6.97 5.42 -6.22
N MET A 122 7.99 6.21 -5.93
CA MET A 122 8.34 6.54 -4.55
C MET A 122 7.58 7.78 -4.10
N ALA A 123 6.80 7.65 -3.05
CA ALA A 123 6.11 8.78 -2.46
C ALA A 123 7.11 9.63 -1.68
N SER A 124 6.99 10.94 -1.83
CA SER A 124 7.83 11.87 -1.08
C SER A 124 7.51 11.78 0.41
N ARG A 125 8.51 12.10 1.22
CA ARG A 125 8.30 12.22 2.66
C ARG A 125 7.33 13.36 2.97
N ALA A 126 6.75 13.31 4.17
CA ALA A 126 5.70 14.23 4.56
C ALA A 126 6.05 15.71 4.43
N ASN A 127 7.28 16.05 4.60
CA ASN A 127 7.73 17.43 4.55
C ASN A 127 8.06 17.92 3.15
N ASN A 128 7.94 17.09 2.19
CA ASN A 128 8.28 17.45 0.81
C ASN A 128 7.03 17.74 0.01
#